data_cccf86680b6bbbf21d3edbed9c04893e
#
_entry.id   cccf86680b6bbbf21d3edbed9c04893e
#
_cell.length_a   1.000
_cell.length_b   1.000
_cell.length_c   1.000
_cell.angle_alpha   90.00
_cell.angle_beta   90.00
_cell.angle_gamma   90.00
#
_symmetry.space_group_name_H-M   'P 1'
#
loop_
_entity.id
_entity.type
_entity.pdbx_description
1 polymer ?
#
loop_
_entity_poly.entity_id
_entity_poly.type
_entity_poly.pdbx_seq_one_letter_code
_entity_poly.pdbx_strand_id
1 'polypeptide(L)'
;NRLLYNGVLGEKTMLGHCIHISPAEMDILRETGTMVCHNPESNMGNAVGCSPVLQLFQKGILIGLGTDAYTHDMLESLKVLLPMQRHNACLPNVGWREATGMLFENNAKICARYFKKPLGVLKPGAAADVIIMDYKPFTPFSHENVDGHMLFGMEGKNCRTTIINGKVLYKDREFVGIDEDKINAFC
;
A
#
# COMPACT_ATOMS: atom_id res chain seq x y z
N ASN A 1 15.72 -9.23 18.06
CA ASN A 1 15.50 -9.29 19.53
C ASN A 1 15.71 -7.97 20.27
N ARG A 2 16.52 -7.03 19.77
CA ARG A 2 16.78 -5.74 20.45
C ARG A 2 15.49 -4.90 20.62
N LEU A 3 14.65 -4.83 19.59
CA LEU A 3 13.37 -4.10 19.67
C LEU A 3 12.39 -4.79 20.63
N LEU A 4 12.35 -6.13 20.62
CA LEU A 4 11.54 -6.91 21.55
C LEU A 4 11.94 -6.64 22.99
N TYR A 5 13.24 -6.73 23.28
CA TYR A 5 13.78 -6.49 24.62
C TYR A 5 13.44 -5.10 25.18
N ASN A 6 13.42 -4.10 24.31
CA ASN A 6 13.08 -2.72 24.69
C ASN A 6 11.57 -2.41 24.64
N GLY A 7 10.70 -3.42 24.48
CA GLY A 7 9.25 -3.23 24.48
C GLY A 7 8.70 -2.39 23.32
N VAL A 8 9.45 -2.30 22.20
CA VAL A 8 9.04 -1.50 21.03
C VAL A 8 8.04 -2.23 20.15
N LEU A 9 8.10 -3.58 20.13
CA LEU A 9 7.23 -4.39 19.27
C LEU A 9 5.84 -4.54 19.88
N GLY A 10 4.81 -4.53 19.04
CA GLY A 10 3.41 -4.69 19.45
C GLY A 10 2.44 -4.32 18.35
N GLU A 11 1.14 -4.47 18.63
CA GLU A 11 0.05 -4.26 17.68
C GLU A 11 -0.04 -2.85 17.06
N LYS A 12 0.57 -1.85 17.71
CA LYS A 12 0.64 -0.47 17.21
C LYS A 12 2.02 -0.10 16.67
N THR A 13 2.91 -1.07 16.51
CA THR A 13 4.21 -0.87 15.89
C THR A 13 4.17 -1.31 14.43
N MET A 14 4.65 -0.47 13.55
CA MET A 14 4.83 -0.77 12.13
C MET A 14 6.31 -0.61 11.77
N LEU A 15 6.90 -1.67 11.21
CA LEU A 15 8.28 -1.67 10.73
C LEU A 15 8.31 -1.48 9.22
N GLY A 16 9.10 -0.54 8.74
CA GLY A 16 9.33 -0.35 7.31
C GLY A 16 10.25 -1.42 6.74
N HIS A 17 10.02 -1.78 5.48
CA HIS A 17 10.87 -2.60 4.60
C HIS A 17 11.05 -4.07 5.01
N CYS A 18 11.60 -4.37 6.18
CA CYS A 18 11.89 -5.73 6.68
C CYS A 18 12.58 -6.63 5.63
N ILE A 19 13.62 -6.11 4.95
CA ILE A 19 14.28 -6.80 3.84
C ILE A 19 15.13 -7.95 4.36
N HIS A 20 15.98 -7.67 5.35
CA HIS A 20 16.96 -8.63 5.92
C HIS A 20 16.46 -9.25 7.23
N ILE A 21 15.20 -9.67 7.24
CA ILE A 21 14.56 -10.29 8.41
C ILE A 21 14.72 -11.81 8.37
N SER A 22 15.15 -12.40 9.46
CA SER A 22 15.26 -13.85 9.62
C SER A 22 13.90 -14.51 9.92
N PRO A 23 13.73 -15.83 9.66
CA PRO A 23 12.52 -16.57 10.02
C PRO A 23 12.15 -16.46 11.51
N ALA A 24 13.13 -16.44 12.42
CA ALA A 24 12.91 -16.28 13.85
C ALA A 24 12.40 -14.87 14.21
N GLU A 25 12.88 -13.85 13.52
CA GLU A 25 12.38 -12.48 13.71
C GLU A 25 10.96 -12.33 13.14
N MET A 26 10.64 -13.01 12.04
CA MET A 26 9.27 -13.06 11.52
C MET A 26 8.31 -13.67 12.55
N ASP A 27 8.73 -14.73 13.26
CA ASP A 27 7.93 -15.35 14.31
C ASP A 27 7.67 -14.37 15.46
N ILE A 28 8.67 -13.58 15.86
CA ILE A 28 8.50 -12.51 16.83
C ILE A 28 7.51 -11.44 16.37
N LEU A 29 7.56 -11.03 15.08
CA LEU A 29 6.59 -10.07 14.56
C LEU A 29 5.17 -10.61 14.59
N ARG A 30 4.99 -11.88 14.24
CA ARG A 30 3.69 -12.55 14.32
C ARG A 30 3.17 -12.60 15.76
N GLU A 31 3.98 -13.04 16.70
CA GLU A 31 3.61 -13.22 18.12
C GLU A 31 3.29 -11.90 18.81
N THR A 32 4.00 -10.83 18.47
CA THR A 32 3.76 -9.49 19.00
C THR A 32 2.65 -8.72 18.27
N GLY A 33 2.16 -9.23 17.15
CA GLY A 33 1.22 -8.52 16.30
C GLY A 33 1.81 -7.29 15.59
N THR A 34 3.14 -7.18 15.54
CA THR A 34 3.84 -6.07 14.86
C THR A 34 3.59 -6.13 13.37
N MET A 35 3.27 -4.97 12.79
CA MET A 35 2.96 -4.83 11.37
C MET A 35 4.21 -4.52 10.54
N VAL A 36 4.14 -4.79 9.24
CA VAL A 36 5.17 -4.45 8.27
C VAL A 36 4.60 -3.54 7.18
N CYS A 37 5.38 -2.55 6.75
CA CYS A 37 5.10 -1.73 5.58
C CYS A 37 6.13 -2.07 4.50
N HIS A 38 5.70 -2.65 3.40
CA HIS A 38 6.54 -2.96 2.25
C HIS A 38 6.58 -1.79 1.27
N ASN A 39 7.78 -1.33 0.92
CA ASN A 39 8.01 -0.20 0.04
C ASN A 39 8.83 -0.67 -1.19
N PRO A 40 8.21 -1.27 -2.20
CA PRO A 40 8.92 -1.97 -3.28
C PRO A 40 9.84 -1.07 -4.10
N GLU A 41 9.37 0.11 -4.49
CA GLU A 41 10.13 1.05 -5.32
C GLU A 41 11.34 1.61 -4.57
N SER A 42 11.15 2.00 -3.32
CA SER A 42 12.25 2.45 -2.45
C SER A 42 13.30 1.37 -2.29
N ASN A 43 12.89 0.11 -2.06
CA ASN A 43 13.81 -1.01 -1.93
C ASN A 43 14.63 -1.24 -3.21
N MET A 44 13.98 -1.17 -4.38
CA MET A 44 14.65 -1.33 -5.67
C MET A 44 15.54 -0.14 -6.00
N GLY A 45 15.03 1.08 -5.85
CA GLY A 45 15.77 2.29 -6.18
C GLY A 45 17.02 2.50 -5.33
N ASN A 46 16.98 2.06 -4.07
CA ASN A 46 18.14 2.07 -3.16
C ASN A 46 19.00 0.79 -3.27
N ALA A 47 18.63 -0.16 -4.12
CA ALA A 47 19.34 -1.42 -4.33
C ALA A 47 19.62 -2.23 -3.04
N VAL A 48 18.69 -2.16 -2.06
CA VAL A 48 18.86 -2.80 -0.74
C VAL A 48 18.33 -4.22 -0.67
N GLY A 49 17.74 -4.72 -1.73
CA GLY A 49 17.21 -6.08 -1.84
C GLY A 49 15.67 -6.15 -1.84
N CYS A 50 15.15 -7.37 -1.76
CA CYS A 50 13.72 -7.66 -1.79
C CYS A 50 13.23 -8.14 -0.43
N SER A 51 12.20 -7.49 0.10
CA SER A 51 11.53 -7.98 1.32
C SER A 51 10.87 -9.34 1.05
N PRO A 52 10.96 -10.31 1.99
CA PRO A 52 10.37 -11.63 1.84
C PRO A 52 8.85 -11.63 2.04
N VAL A 53 8.15 -10.84 1.23
CA VAL A 53 6.70 -10.60 1.33
C VAL A 53 5.89 -11.88 1.35
N LEU A 54 6.22 -12.84 0.47
CA LEU A 54 5.50 -14.12 0.38
C LEU A 54 5.57 -14.90 1.69
N GLN A 55 6.75 -14.92 2.32
CA GLN A 55 6.96 -15.61 3.60
C GLN A 55 6.24 -14.88 4.75
N LEU A 56 6.33 -13.54 4.80
CA LEU A 56 5.62 -12.73 5.78
C LEU A 56 4.10 -12.94 5.69
N PHE A 57 3.58 -12.98 4.47
CA PHE A 57 2.15 -13.23 4.22
C PHE A 57 1.74 -14.64 4.65
N GLN A 58 2.53 -15.67 4.29
CA GLN A 58 2.30 -17.06 4.69
C GLN A 58 2.30 -17.26 6.21
N LYS A 59 3.15 -16.51 6.92
CA LYS A 59 3.19 -16.52 8.39
C LYS A 59 2.02 -15.77 9.05
N GLY A 60 1.16 -15.13 8.26
CA GLY A 60 0.01 -14.37 8.78
C GLY A 60 0.39 -13.02 9.41
N ILE A 61 1.58 -12.50 9.11
CA ILE A 61 2.00 -11.17 9.56
C ILE A 61 1.20 -10.12 8.78
N LEU A 62 0.66 -9.13 9.46
CA LEU A 62 -0.05 -8.04 8.82
C LEU A 62 0.95 -7.13 8.11
N ILE A 63 1.02 -7.28 6.80
CA ILE A 63 1.89 -6.51 5.92
C ILE A 63 1.06 -5.65 4.97
N GLY A 64 1.34 -4.35 4.93
CA GLY A 64 0.73 -3.38 4.03
C GLY A 64 1.70 -2.89 2.96
N LEU A 65 1.16 -2.20 1.97
CA LEU A 65 1.89 -1.54 0.90
C LEU A 65 2.10 -0.06 1.24
N GLY A 66 3.31 0.42 1.05
CA GLY A 66 3.68 1.83 1.16
C GLY A 66 4.53 2.28 -0.01
N THR A 67 4.78 3.58 -0.10
CA THR A 67 5.57 4.21 -1.16
C THR A 67 6.93 4.71 -0.68
N ASP A 68 7.09 4.88 0.65
CA ASP A 68 8.23 5.63 1.21
C ASP A 68 8.28 7.06 0.59
N ALA A 69 9.45 7.66 0.51
CA ALA A 69 9.64 8.95 -0.17
C ALA A 69 9.94 8.81 -1.67
N TYR A 70 9.68 7.66 -2.27
CA TYR A 70 10.08 7.37 -3.66
C TYR A 70 9.03 7.79 -4.68
N THR A 71 7.77 7.53 -4.40
CA THR A 71 6.62 7.93 -5.23
C THR A 71 5.45 8.38 -4.36
N HIS A 72 4.49 9.07 -4.96
CA HIS A 72 3.19 9.39 -4.33
C HIS A 72 2.07 8.51 -4.90
N ASP A 73 2.37 7.62 -5.86
CA ASP A 73 1.40 6.78 -6.56
C ASP A 73 1.38 5.36 -5.98
N MET A 74 0.37 5.07 -5.17
CA MET A 74 0.15 3.73 -4.59
C MET A 74 -0.11 2.66 -5.66
N LEU A 75 -0.66 3.02 -6.83
CA LEU A 75 -0.86 2.08 -7.93
C LEU A 75 0.46 1.74 -8.64
N GLU A 76 1.40 2.69 -8.69
CA GLU A 76 2.76 2.44 -9.17
C GLU A 76 3.48 1.44 -8.25
N SER A 77 3.45 1.68 -6.94
CA SER A 77 4.00 0.73 -5.96
C SER A 77 3.35 -0.66 -6.04
N LEU A 78 2.04 -0.73 -6.27
CA LEU A 78 1.33 -1.99 -6.50
C LEU A 78 1.85 -2.73 -7.73
N LYS A 79 2.06 -2.01 -8.84
CA LYS A 79 2.58 -2.58 -10.09
C LYS A 79 4.02 -3.06 -9.95
N VAL A 80 4.86 -2.33 -9.24
CA VAL A 80 6.27 -2.71 -9.01
C VAL A 80 6.37 -3.93 -8.10
N LEU A 81 5.53 -4.05 -7.09
CA LEU A 81 5.54 -5.17 -6.15
C LEU A 81 5.41 -6.52 -6.85
N LEU A 82 4.47 -6.67 -7.78
CA LEU A 82 4.18 -7.95 -8.41
C LEU A 82 5.40 -8.52 -9.19
N PRO A 83 5.98 -7.79 -10.17
CA PRO A 83 7.16 -8.29 -10.88
C PRO A 83 8.38 -8.44 -9.98
N MET A 84 8.55 -7.58 -8.97
CA MET A 84 9.64 -7.68 -8.00
C MET A 84 9.59 -9.03 -7.25
N GLN A 85 8.43 -9.41 -6.72
CA GLN A 85 8.28 -10.68 -6.00
C GLN A 85 8.45 -11.89 -6.94
N ARG A 86 7.90 -11.83 -8.15
CA ARG A 86 8.07 -12.88 -9.16
C ARG A 86 9.51 -13.08 -9.58
N HIS A 87 10.21 -11.97 -9.85
CA HIS A 87 11.62 -11.98 -10.22
C HIS A 87 12.47 -12.55 -9.08
N ASN A 88 12.26 -12.10 -7.85
CA ASN A 88 13.00 -12.56 -6.68
C ASN A 88 12.74 -14.05 -6.36
N ALA A 89 11.51 -14.52 -6.52
CA ALA A 89 11.13 -15.92 -6.29
C ALA A 89 11.47 -16.84 -7.48
N CYS A 90 11.77 -16.30 -8.66
CA CYS A 90 11.88 -17.04 -9.93
C CYS A 90 10.61 -17.87 -10.25
N LEU A 91 9.43 -17.37 -9.88
CA LEU A 91 8.13 -18.03 -10.05
C LEU A 91 7.11 -17.08 -10.67
N PRO A 92 6.43 -17.45 -11.79
CA PRO A 92 5.48 -16.56 -12.46
C PRO A 92 4.11 -16.48 -11.80
N ASN A 93 3.77 -17.42 -10.94
CA ASN A 93 2.44 -17.59 -10.35
C ASN A 93 2.30 -17.13 -8.89
N VAL A 94 3.24 -16.32 -8.40
CA VAL A 94 3.23 -15.76 -7.03
C VAL A 94 2.94 -14.26 -7.03
N GLY A 95 2.61 -13.71 -5.87
CA GLY A 95 2.56 -12.27 -5.61
C GLY A 95 1.26 -11.58 -5.99
N TRP A 96 0.35 -12.21 -6.74
CA TRP A 96 -0.90 -11.57 -7.19
C TRP A 96 -1.82 -11.22 -6.04
N ARG A 97 -2.16 -12.22 -5.22
CA ARG A 97 -3.03 -12.07 -4.06
C ARG A 97 -2.38 -11.20 -2.99
N GLU A 98 -1.08 -11.36 -2.80
CA GLU A 98 -0.31 -10.58 -1.84
C GLU A 98 -0.32 -9.10 -2.22
N ALA A 99 -0.15 -8.78 -3.50
CA ALA A 99 -0.12 -7.41 -4.00
C ALA A 99 -1.45 -6.69 -3.75
N THR A 100 -2.55 -7.23 -4.27
CA THR A 100 -3.89 -6.63 -4.11
C THR A 100 -4.35 -6.66 -2.66
N GLY A 101 -4.08 -7.76 -1.95
CA GLY A 101 -4.41 -7.90 -0.53
C GLY A 101 -3.69 -6.88 0.37
N MET A 102 -2.44 -6.55 0.10
CA MET A 102 -1.72 -5.52 0.88
C MET A 102 -2.35 -4.14 0.71
N LEU A 103 -2.66 -3.73 -0.51
CA LEU A 103 -3.21 -2.40 -0.77
C LEU A 103 -4.67 -2.29 -0.31
N PHE A 104 -5.54 -3.21 -0.73
CA PHE A 104 -6.99 -3.05 -0.56
C PHE A 104 -7.54 -3.62 0.73
N GLU A 105 -6.89 -4.63 1.32
CA GLU A 105 -7.36 -5.25 2.56
C GLU A 105 -6.48 -4.88 3.77
N ASN A 106 -5.18 -5.10 3.65
CA ASN A 106 -4.29 -5.01 4.80
C ASN A 106 -4.03 -3.55 5.21
N ASN A 107 -3.93 -2.62 4.26
CA ASN A 107 -3.82 -1.20 4.59
C ASN A 107 -5.04 -0.72 5.38
N ALA A 108 -6.26 -1.18 5.02
CA ALA A 108 -7.46 -0.88 5.79
C ALA A 108 -7.42 -1.47 7.21
N LYS A 109 -6.92 -2.72 7.37
CA LYS A 109 -6.72 -3.36 8.69
C LYS A 109 -5.67 -2.63 9.52
N ILE A 110 -4.59 -2.15 8.91
CA ILE A 110 -3.57 -1.33 9.56
C ILE A 110 -4.19 -0.02 10.05
N CYS A 111 -4.92 0.68 9.19
CA CYS A 111 -5.61 1.92 9.54
C CYS A 111 -6.60 1.73 10.71
N ALA A 112 -7.29 0.59 10.76
CA ALA A 112 -8.24 0.29 11.84
C ALA A 112 -7.60 0.18 13.23
N ARG A 113 -6.27 0.01 13.33
CA ARG A 113 -5.55 0.05 14.62
C ARG A 113 -5.32 1.46 15.16
N TYR A 114 -5.45 2.48 14.31
CA TYR A 114 -5.16 3.88 14.64
C TYR A 114 -6.39 4.79 14.53
N PHE A 115 -7.30 4.51 13.60
CA PHE A 115 -8.46 5.37 13.32
C PHE A 115 -9.75 4.72 13.81
N LYS A 116 -10.64 5.54 14.40
CA LYS A 116 -11.92 5.07 14.94
C LYS A 116 -12.95 4.73 13.86
N LYS A 117 -12.96 5.49 12.75
CA LYS A 117 -13.86 5.24 11.63
C LYS A 117 -13.23 4.21 10.69
N PRO A 118 -13.98 3.26 10.16
CA PRO A 118 -13.49 2.37 9.11
C PRO A 118 -13.01 3.16 7.88
N LEU A 119 -11.86 2.77 7.37
CA LEU A 119 -11.23 3.31 6.15
C LEU A 119 -11.14 2.19 5.09
N GLY A 120 -11.04 2.57 3.81
CA GLY A 120 -10.86 1.62 2.70
C GLY A 120 -12.12 0.82 2.35
N VAL A 121 -13.31 1.25 2.79
CA VAL A 121 -14.59 0.60 2.49
C VAL A 121 -15.69 1.63 2.22
N LEU A 122 -16.55 1.34 1.25
CA LEU A 122 -17.74 2.14 0.95
C LEU A 122 -18.94 1.54 1.68
N LYS A 123 -19.21 2.03 2.91
CA LYS A 123 -20.36 1.61 3.71
C LYS A 123 -20.83 2.74 4.62
N PRO A 124 -22.11 2.76 5.05
CA PRO A 124 -22.59 3.71 6.05
C PRO A 124 -21.75 3.68 7.34
N GLY A 125 -21.38 4.86 7.85
CA GLY A 125 -20.55 5.00 9.05
C GLY A 125 -19.03 4.94 8.82
N ALA A 126 -18.55 4.58 7.63
CA ALA A 126 -17.14 4.68 7.27
C ALA A 126 -16.72 6.14 7.04
N ALA A 127 -15.42 6.41 7.05
CA ALA A 127 -14.89 7.66 6.54
C ALA A 127 -15.22 7.79 5.05
N ALA A 128 -15.63 8.98 4.64
CA ALA A 128 -15.91 9.24 3.23
C ALA A 128 -14.62 9.64 2.52
N ASP A 129 -13.66 8.69 2.46
CA ASP A 129 -12.40 8.79 1.74
C ASP A 129 -12.56 8.03 0.42
N VAL A 130 -12.68 8.76 -0.68
CA VAL A 130 -13.05 8.22 -1.99
C VAL A 130 -12.20 8.87 -3.06
N ILE A 131 -11.71 8.07 -4.00
CA ILE A 131 -11.14 8.56 -5.26
C ILE A 131 -12.05 8.19 -6.43
N ILE A 132 -12.11 9.05 -7.43
CA ILE A 132 -12.80 8.80 -8.70
C ILE A 132 -11.74 8.72 -9.78
N MET A 133 -11.68 7.56 -10.43
CA MET A 133 -10.72 7.27 -11.47
C MET A 133 -11.35 7.45 -12.85
N ASP A 134 -10.71 8.22 -13.72
CA ASP A 134 -11.04 8.35 -15.15
C ASP A 134 -10.22 7.30 -15.92
N TYR A 135 -10.76 6.08 -15.97
CA TYR A 135 -10.09 4.93 -16.55
C TYR A 135 -10.96 4.27 -17.61
N LYS A 136 -10.41 4.09 -18.81
CA LYS A 136 -11.05 3.35 -19.90
C LYS A 136 -10.41 1.97 -20.03
N PRO A 137 -11.11 0.91 -19.62
CA PRO A 137 -10.55 -0.45 -19.63
C PRO A 137 -10.39 -0.96 -21.08
N PHE A 138 -9.33 -1.72 -21.34
CA PHE A 138 -9.05 -2.36 -22.63
C PHE A 138 -9.92 -3.61 -22.87
N THR A 139 -10.44 -4.19 -21.79
CA THR A 139 -11.33 -5.36 -21.81
C THR A 139 -12.59 -5.03 -20.99
N PRO A 140 -13.70 -5.79 -21.12
CA PRO A 140 -14.86 -5.60 -20.28
C PRO A 140 -14.48 -5.63 -18.79
N PHE A 141 -14.92 -4.62 -18.05
CA PHE A 141 -14.57 -4.45 -16.64
C PHE A 141 -15.58 -5.22 -15.78
N SER A 142 -15.08 -6.09 -14.90
CA SER A 142 -15.91 -6.88 -13.97
C SER A 142 -15.20 -7.06 -12.62
N HIS A 143 -15.92 -7.59 -11.62
CA HIS A 143 -15.34 -7.95 -10.32
C HIS A 143 -14.32 -9.08 -10.41
N GLU A 144 -14.35 -9.89 -11.47
CA GLU A 144 -13.42 -11.01 -11.66
C GLU A 144 -12.05 -10.57 -12.19
N ASN A 145 -11.98 -9.41 -12.85
CA ASN A 145 -10.75 -8.92 -13.48
C ASN A 145 -10.29 -7.53 -13.00
N VAL A 146 -10.96 -6.95 -12.00
CA VAL A 146 -10.62 -5.62 -11.47
C VAL A 146 -9.18 -5.55 -10.97
N ASP A 147 -8.69 -6.60 -10.32
CA ASP A 147 -7.29 -6.68 -9.85
C ASP A 147 -6.31 -6.59 -11.03
N GLY A 148 -6.62 -7.24 -12.15
CA GLY A 148 -5.82 -7.15 -13.36
C GLY A 148 -5.78 -5.74 -13.94
N HIS A 149 -6.92 -5.05 -13.95
CA HIS A 149 -6.96 -3.65 -14.37
C HIS A 149 -6.16 -2.74 -13.45
N MET A 150 -6.18 -2.97 -12.13
CA MET A 150 -5.36 -2.22 -11.18
C MET A 150 -3.87 -2.50 -11.33
N LEU A 151 -3.50 -3.78 -11.49
CA LEU A 151 -2.10 -4.19 -11.63
C LEU A 151 -1.47 -3.79 -12.97
N PHE A 152 -2.23 -3.69 -14.05
CA PHE A 152 -1.67 -3.50 -15.39
C PHE A 152 -2.21 -2.29 -16.17
N GLY A 153 -3.36 -1.75 -15.77
CA GLY A 153 -4.03 -0.70 -16.54
C GLY A 153 -4.12 0.65 -15.83
N MET A 154 -4.62 0.67 -14.60
CA MET A 154 -4.84 1.93 -13.87
C MET A 154 -3.52 2.54 -13.39
N GLU A 155 -3.46 3.85 -13.35
CA GLU A 155 -2.33 4.64 -12.86
C GLU A 155 -2.85 5.80 -12.02
N GLY A 156 -2.04 6.34 -11.10
CA GLY A 156 -2.42 7.48 -10.28
C GLY A 156 -2.86 8.70 -11.09
N LYS A 157 -2.29 8.89 -12.28
CA LYS A 157 -2.72 9.97 -13.20
C LYS A 157 -4.18 9.83 -13.69
N ASN A 158 -4.78 8.65 -13.55
CA ASN A 158 -6.21 8.47 -13.82
C ASN A 158 -7.09 9.01 -12.69
N CYS A 159 -6.54 9.39 -11.53
CA CYS A 159 -7.31 10.00 -10.47
C CYS A 159 -7.83 11.37 -10.90
N ARG A 160 -9.15 11.49 -10.98
CA ARG A 160 -9.85 12.72 -11.37
C ARG A 160 -10.30 13.52 -10.17
N THR A 161 -10.71 12.83 -9.10
CA THR A 161 -11.25 13.48 -7.91
C THR A 161 -10.79 12.73 -6.66
N THR A 162 -10.39 13.49 -5.63
CA THR A 162 -10.06 12.95 -4.31
C THR A 162 -10.94 13.62 -3.25
N ILE A 163 -11.63 12.79 -2.47
CA ILE A 163 -12.50 13.19 -1.36
C ILE A 163 -11.92 12.60 -0.09
N ILE A 164 -11.71 13.40 0.93
CA ILE A 164 -11.22 12.95 2.25
C ILE A 164 -12.19 13.42 3.34
N ASN A 165 -12.68 12.48 4.12
CA ASN A 165 -13.68 12.71 5.18
C ASN A 165 -14.89 13.53 4.69
N GLY A 166 -15.33 13.26 3.45
CA GLY A 166 -16.44 13.93 2.79
C GLY A 166 -16.14 15.31 2.18
N LYS A 167 -14.89 15.79 2.30
CA LYS A 167 -14.47 17.06 1.70
C LYS A 167 -13.71 16.79 0.39
N VAL A 168 -14.14 17.43 -0.69
CA VAL A 168 -13.44 17.39 -1.97
C VAL A 168 -12.17 18.22 -1.87
N LEU A 169 -11.00 17.60 -2.04
CA LEU A 169 -9.69 18.27 -1.99
C LEU A 169 -9.05 18.42 -3.37
N TYR A 170 -9.41 17.54 -4.29
CA TYR A 170 -8.92 17.54 -5.67
C TYR A 170 -10.08 17.18 -6.58
N LYS A 171 -10.34 17.96 -7.61
CA LYS A 171 -11.44 17.78 -8.53
C LYS A 171 -11.06 18.20 -9.94
N ASP A 172 -11.40 17.36 -10.91
CA ASP A 172 -11.12 17.58 -12.32
C ASP A 172 -9.63 17.90 -12.61
N ARG A 173 -8.72 17.30 -11.80
CA ARG A 173 -7.26 17.46 -11.83
C ARG A 173 -6.74 18.81 -11.32
N GLU A 174 -7.52 19.49 -10.49
CA GLU A 174 -7.13 20.73 -9.82
C GLU A 174 -7.34 20.62 -8.31
N PHE A 175 -6.46 21.23 -7.53
CA PHE A 175 -6.64 21.31 -6.09
C PHE A 175 -7.73 22.31 -5.72
N VAL A 176 -8.60 21.91 -4.78
CA VAL A 176 -9.66 22.78 -4.28
C VAL A 176 -9.15 23.61 -3.11
N GLY A 177 -9.07 24.94 -3.32
CA GLY A 177 -8.65 25.89 -2.29
C GLY A 177 -7.14 25.96 -2.04
N ILE A 178 -6.35 25.44 -2.94
CA ILE A 178 -4.88 25.57 -2.96
C ILE A 178 -4.49 26.30 -4.23
N ASP A 179 -3.68 27.32 -4.09
CA ASP A 179 -3.06 28.08 -5.19
C ASP A 179 -1.66 27.50 -5.41
N GLU A 180 -1.54 26.59 -6.39
CA GLU A 180 -0.28 25.91 -6.69
C GLU A 180 0.78 26.88 -7.21
N ASP A 181 0.39 27.88 -8.01
CA ASP A 181 1.33 28.88 -8.55
C ASP A 181 1.95 29.70 -7.43
N LYS A 182 1.14 30.04 -6.42
CA LYS A 182 1.63 30.75 -5.25
C LYS A 182 2.58 29.91 -4.41
N ILE A 183 2.31 28.60 -4.25
CA ILE A 183 3.21 27.69 -3.54
C ILE A 183 4.52 27.53 -4.29
N ASN A 184 4.46 27.28 -5.59
CA ASN A 184 5.64 27.10 -6.44
C ASN A 184 6.52 28.36 -6.52
N ALA A 185 5.94 29.54 -6.33
CA ALA A 185 6.71 30.79 -6.26
C ALA A 185 7.53 30.94 -4.96
N PHE A 186 7.27 30.12 -3.92
CA PHE A 186 8.01 30.11 -2.65
C PHE A 186 9.07 28.99 -2.55
N CYS A 187 9.09 28.02 -3.48
CA CYS A 187 10.07 26.94 -3.56
C CYS A 187 11.19 27.25 -4.53
#